data_8af759b25af26655c985288c1c274358
#
_entry.id   8af759b25af26655c985288c1c274358
#
_cell.length_a   1.000
_cell.length_b   1.000
_cell.length_c   1.000
_cell.angle_alpha   90.00
_cell.angle_beta   90.00
_cell.angle_gamma   90.00
#
_symmetry.space_group_name_H-M   'P 1'
#
loop_
_entity.id
_entity.type
_entity.pdbx_description
1 polymer ?
#
loop_
_entity_poly.entity_id
_entity_poly.type
_entity_poly.pdbx_seq_one_letter_code
_entity_poly.pdbx_strand_id
1 'polypeptide(L)'
;MTAARAPLIGPILILDNIGDGTLTLSALFIVDGGEHPPPVETPGGVHDVEVLARFDSATVWRTRFDLPADRPSEYHWNGESYLVAGDLHDDLRIAFVSCNGEEIGDLEREGSERNAMWARLCKAHREEPFAMLLHGGDQVYADEVTRGHPLSEDWPSHVPDDPSQADLADLRHHLRERFFDRYAALYAAPEFAWIAARVPSLMQWDDHDICDGWGSLRRWQTHSVVGQTLFVAARESFLIFQQAAAEGDLPARFHDPA
;
A
#
# COMPACT_ATOMS: atom_id res chain seq x y z
N MET A 1 7.50 -15.42 -30.31
CA MET A 1 6.62 -14.53 -29.56
C MET A 1 7.21 -14.49 -28.16
N THR A 2 7.93 -13.44 -27.79
CA THR A 2 8.38 -13.20 -26.42
C THR A 2 7.12 -12.97 -25.57
N ALA A 3 6.91 -13.80 -24.54
CA ALA A 3 5.87 -13.55 -23.56
C ALA A 3 6.03 -12.11 -23.04
N ALA A 4 4.94 -11.36 -23.03
CA ALA A 4 4.95 -10.04 -22.41
C ALA A 4 5.39 -10.26 -20.96
N ARG A 5 6.48 -9.58 -20.56
CA ARG A 5 6.98 -9.63 -19.19
C ARG A 5 5.88 -9.07 -18.30
N ALA A 6 5.52 -9.80 -17.26
CA ALA A 6 4.52 -9.39 -16.30
C ALA A 6 4.87 -8.01 -15.72
N PRO A 7 3.89 -7.15 -15.42
CA PRO A 7 4.16 -5.82 -14.92
C PRO A 7 4.85 -5.91 -13.56
N LEU A 8 6.04 -5.33 -13.47
CA LEU A 8 6.77 -5.14 -12.24
C LEU A 8 6.35 -3.78 -11.65
N ILE A 9 5.71 -3.78 -10.50
CA ILE A 9 5.29 -2.57 -9.78
C ILE A 9 6.28 -2.30 -8.65
N GLY A 10 6.67 -1.05 -8.47
CA GLY A 10 7.61 -0.59 -7.46
C GLY A 10 8.85 0.05 -8.09
N PRO A 11 9.78 0.56 -7.26
CA PRO A 11 9.73 0.58 -5.80
C PRO A 11 8.69 1.57 -5.25
N ILE A 12 8.05 1.20 -4.13
CA ILE A 12 7.18 2.08 -3.34
C ILE A 12 7.86 2.27 -1.99
N LEU A 13 8.30 3.49 -1.69
CA LEU A 13 9.04 3.80 -0.47
C LEU A 13 8.12 4.06 0.71
N ILE A 14 8.34 3.32 1.78
CA ILE A 14 7.71 3.51 3.09
C ILE A 14 8.77 3.95 4.07
N LEU A 15 8.48 4.97 4.87
CA LEU A 15 9.36 5.45 5.92
C LEU A 15 9.21 4.57 7.17
N ASP A 16 10.26 3.84 7.53
CA ASP A 16 10.28 3.01 8.72
C ASP A 16 10.75 3.81 9.95
N ASN A 17 11.84 4.55 9.81
CA ASN A 17 12.43 5.29 10.92
C ASN A 17 13.29 6.48 10.46
N ILE A 18 13.43 7.46 11.34
CA ILE A 18 14.42 8.54 11.24
C ILE A 18 15.16 8.61 12.57
N GLY A 19 16.46 8.44 12.54
CA GLY A 19 17.28 8.51 13.75
C GLY A 19 18.77 8.47 13.45
N ASP A 20 19.56 9.07 14.30
CA ASP A 20 21.04 9.06 14.23
C ASP A 20 21.61 9.48 12.87
N GLY A 21 20.97 10.46 12.21
CA GLY A 21 21.37 10.94 10.89
C GLY A 21 21.03 9.97 9.75
N THR A 22 20.20 8.98 10.00
CA THR A 22 19.83 7.92 9.07
C THR A 22 18.33 7.94 8.80
N LEU A 23 17.97 7.74 7.55
CA LEU A 23 16.63 7.52 7.03
C LEU A 23 16.51 6.03 6.70
N THR A 24 15.77 5.27 7.50
CA THR A 24 15.50 3.85 7.24
C THR A 24 14.22 3.71 6.42
N LEU A 25 14.32 3.06 5.28
CA LEU A 25 13.25 2.90 4.31
C LEU A 25 12.97 1.43 4.04
N SER A 26 11.69 1.10 3.89
CA SER A 26 11.24 -0.10 3.21
C SER A 26 10.84 0.23 1.77
N ALA A 27 11.20 -0.61 0.81
CA ALA A 27 10.71 -0.55 -0.55
C ALA A 27 9.88 -1.79 -0.85
N LEU A 28 8.67 -1.59 -1.38
CA LEU A 28 7.77 -2.65 -1.83
C LEU A 28 7.86 -2.84 -3.34
N PHE A 29 7.72 -4.10 -3.75
CA PHE A 29 7.64 -4.53 -5.14
C PHE A 29 6.51 -5.55 -5.29
N ILE A 30 5.72 -5.44 -6.34
CA ILE A 30 4.71 -6.44 -6.70
C ILE A 30 5.14 -7.07 -8.02
N VAL A 31 5.30 -8.38 -8.00
CA VAL A 31 5.78 -9.15 -9.15
C VAL A 31 4.82 -10.29 -9.43
N ASP A 32 4.43 -10.42 -10.67
CA ASP A 32 3.56 -11.49 -11.13
C ASP A 32 4.26 -12.86 -11.06
N GLY A 33 3.50 -13.91 -10.74
CA GLY A 33 3.86 -15.32 -10.96
C GLY A 33 5.09 -15.84 -10.20
N GLY A 34 5.63 -15.15 -9.21
CA GLY A 34 6.76 -15.64 -8.41
C GLY A 34 8.14 -15.38 -9.02
N GLU A 35 8.25 -14.48 -9.99
CA GLU A 35 9.54 -13.93 -10.40
C GLU A 35 10.18 -13.21 -9.20
N HIS A 36 11.52 -13.28 -9.11
CA HIS A 36 12.28 -12.61 -8.06
C HIS A 36 12.69 -11.22 -8.58
N PRO A 37 12.32 -10.10 -7.91
CA PRO A 37 12.79 -8.78 -8.32
C PRO A 37 14.31 -8.65 -8.06
N PRO A 38 15.03 -7.80 -8.83
CA PRO A 38 16.43 -7.54 -8.56
C PRO A 38 16.62 -6.86 -7.18
N PRO A 39 17.81 -7.02 -6.56
CA PRO A 39 18.13 -6.33 -5.32
C PRO A 39 18.19 -4.80 -5.52
N VAL A 40 18.08 -4.08 -4.41
CA VAL A 40 18.27 -2.63 -4.37
C VAL A 40 19.75 -2.34 -4.05
N GLU A 41 20.34 -1.42 -4.79
CA GLU A 41 21.71 -0.95 -4.58
C GLU A 41 21.68 0.47 -3.98
N THR A 42 22.44 0.68 -2.92
CA THR A 42 22.62 1.99 -2.27
C THR A 42 24.10 2.29 -2.11
N PRO A 43 24.48 3.51 -1.73
CA PRO A 43 25.86 3.79 -1.33
C PRO A 43 26.36 2.90 -0.18
N GLY A 44 25.46 2.37 0.64
CA GLY A 44 25.76 1.46 1.76
C GLY A 44 25.93 0.00 1.36
N GLY A 45 25.57 -0.39 0.14
CA GLY A 45 25.68 -1.76 -0.34
C GLY A 45 24.50 -2.25 -1.16
N VAL A 46 24.44 -3.57 -1.33
CA VAL A 46 23.37 -4.29 -2.03
C VAL A 46 22.41 -4.89 -1.00
N HIS A 47 21.12 -4.70 -1.19
CA HIS A 47 20.06 -5.13 -0.30
C HIS A 47 19.15 -6.12 -1.02
N ASP A 48 19.17 -7.36 -0.58
CA ASP A 48 18.31 -8.42 -1.12
C ASP A 48 16.84 -8.16 -0.76
N VAL A 49 15.96 -8.71 -1.57
CA VAL A 49 14.51 -8.65 -1.35
C VAL A 49 14.01 -9.92 -0.66
N GLU A 50 13.02 -9.78 0.18
CA GLU A 50 12.34 -10.89 0.85
C GLU A 50 10.85 -10.92 0.51
N VAL A 51 10.24 -12.09 0.53
CA VAL A 51 8.80 -12.25 0.34
C VAL A 51 8.08 -11.69 1.55
N LEU A 52 7.20 -10.71 1.33
CA LEU A 52 6.33 -10.17 2.36
C LEU A 52 4.97 -10.87 2.37
N ALA A 53 4.37 -11.04 1.19
CA ALA A 53 3.07 -11.70 1.05
C ALA A 53 2.92 -12.38 -0.32
N ARG A 54 2.05 -13.40 -0.38
CA ARG A 54 1.69 -14.09 -1.63
C ARG A 54 0.19 -13.95 -1.87
N PHE A 55 -0.17 -13.66 -3.11
CA PHE A 55 -1.52 -13.58 -3.64
C PHE A 55 -1.67 -14.57 -4.80
N ASP A 56 -2.87 -14.78 -5.29
CA ASP A 56 -3.11 -15.77 -6.36
C ASP A 56 -2.34 -15.44 -7.64
N SER A 57 -2.30 -14.17 -8.02
CA SER A 57 -1.65 -13.72 -9.26
C SER A 57 -0.25 -13.17 -9.07
N ALA A 58 0.14 -12.77 -7.83
CA ALA A 58 1.37 -12.03 -7.60
C ALA A 58 2.02 -12.32 -6.24
N THR A 59 3.28 -11.93 -6.12
CA THR A 59 4.02 -11.91 -4.86
C THR A 59 4.43 -10.47 -4.54
N VAL A 60 4.18 -10.05 -3.31
CA VAL A 60 4.67 -8.78 -2.75
C VAL A 60 6.01 -9.05 -2.08
N TRP A 61 7.01 -8.29 -2.47
CA TRP A 61 8.36 -8.36 -1.95
C TRP A 61 8.70 -7.06 -1.22
N ARG A 62 9.61 -7.16 -0.26
CA ARG A 62 10.13 -6.03 0.51
C ARG A 62 11.64 -6.09 0.56
N THR A 63 12.28 -4.93 0.58
CA THR A 63 13.65 -4.77 1.06
C THR A 63 13.72 -3.60 2.02
N ARG A 64 14.70 -3.60 2.93
CA ARG A 64 15.00 -2.49 3.83
C ARG A 64 16.41 -1.99 3.60
N PHE A 65 16.56 -0.67 3.61
CA PHE A 65 17.87 -0.03 3.45
C PHE A 65 17.90 1.33 4.12
N ASP A 66 19.11 1.81 4.35
CA ASP A 66 19.37 3.08 4.98
C ASP A 66 19.96 4.08 3.98
N LEU A 67 19.49 5.34 4.08
CA LEU A 67 20.06 6.49 3.40
C LEU A 67 20.44 7.57 4.42
N PRO A 68 21.40 8.49 4.12
CA PRO A 68 21.62 9.66 4.95
C PRO A 68 20.37 10.53 5.07
N ALA A 69 20.06 11.01 6.29
CA ALA A 69 18.93 11.89 6.55
C ALA A 69 19.27 13.38 6.41
N ASP A 70 20.55 13.72 6.20
CA ASP A 70 21.08 15.09 6.17
C ASP A 70 21.39 15.61 4.76
N ARG A 71 21.13 14.81 3.74
CA ARG A 71 21.42 15.18 2.34
C ARG A 71 20.65 14.32 1.36
N PRO A 72 20.39 14.80 0.13
CA PRO A 72 19.87 13.99 -0.95
C PRO A 72 20.78 12.78 -1.23
N SER A 73 20.18 11.62 -1.46
CA SER A 73 20.87 10.38 -1.76
C SER A 73 20.14 9.58 -2.82
N GLU A 74 20.89 8.80 -3.59
CA GLU A 74 20.33 7.96 -4.64
C GLU A 74 20.39 6.49 -4.22
N TYR A 75 19.39 5.75 -4.69
CA TYR A 75 19.45 4.29 -4.75
C TYR A 75 19.17 3.83 -6.18
N HIS A 76 19.62 2.63 -6.51
CA HIS A 76 19.47 2.05 -7.85
C HIS A 76 18.65 0.77 -7.78
N TRP A 77 17.77 0.59 -8.74
CA TRP A 77 17.00 -0.61 -8.87
C TRP A 77 16.61 -0.85 -10.33
N ASN A 78 16.76 -2.10 -10.79
CA ASN A 78 16.42 -2.53 -12.15
C ASN A 78 17.01 -1.64 -13.28
N GLY A 79 18.24 -1.13 -13.06
CA GLY A 79 18.95 -0.28 -14.01
C GLY A 79 18.55 1.20 -14.00
N GLU A 80 17.62 1.60 -13.13
CA GLU A 80 17.18 2.99 -12.94
C GLU A 80 17.77 3.58 -11.65
N SER A 81 17.95 4.90 -11.63
CA SER A 81 18.39 5.67 -10.45
C SER A 81 17.23 6.49 -9.88
N TYR A 82 17.12 6.49 -8.56
CA TYR A 82 16.07 7.18 -7.83
C TYR A 82 16.67 8.11 -6.79
N LEU A 83 16.45 9.41 -6.95
CA LEU A 83 16.89 10.42 -5.98
C LEU A 83 15.81 10.56 -4.88
N VAL A 84 16.25 10.41 -3.62
CA VAL A 84 15.48 10.73 -2.42
C VAL A 84 16.05 12.03 -1.84
N ALA A 85 15.21 13.05 -1.68
CA ALA A 85 15.60 14.37 -1.18
C ALA A 85 15.71 14.38 0.36
N GLY A 86 16.58 13.58 0.93
CA GLY A 86 16.65 13.22 2.33
C GLY A 86 17.12 14.27 3.33
N ASP A 87 17.09 15.58 3.02
CA ASP A 87 17.43 16.59 4.02
C ASP A 87 16.24 16.84 4.97
N LEU A 88 16.34 16.22 6.16
CA LEU A 88 15.34 16.33 7.23
C LEU A 88 15.80 17.28 8.35
N HIS A 89 16.88 18.06 8.17
CA HIS A 89 17.44 18.92 9.20
C HIS A 89 17.01 20.39 9.08
N ASP A 90 16.67 20.81 7.86
CA ASP A 90 16.24 22.18 7.58
C ASP A 90 14.71 22.28 7.43
N ASP A 91 14.22 23.30 6.78
CA ASP A 91 12.82 23.52 6.51
C ASP A 91 12.24 22.38 5.64
N LEU A 92 11.45 21.49 6.25
CA LEU A 92 10.88 20.35 5.57
C LEU A 92 9.74 20.78 4.65
N ARG A 93 9.87 20.42 3.39
CA ARG A 93 8.76 20.48 2.45
C ARG A 93 8.05 19.13 2.41
N ILE A 94 6.85 19.08 2.99
CA ILE A 94 6.03 17.88 3.11
C ILE A 94 4.80 18.02 2.22
N ALA A 95 4.47 16.98 1.45
CA ALA A 95 3.16 16.89 0.80
C ALA A 95 2.19 16.10 1.68
N PHE A 96 1.00 16.65 1.91
CA PHE A 96 -0.10 15.95 2.55
C PHE A 96 -1.15 15.58 1.50
N VAL A 97 -1.56 14.32 1.49
CA VAL A 97 -2.57 13.76 0.60
C VAL A 97 -3.56 12.91 1.40
N SER A 98 -4.81 12.88 0.98
CA SER A 98 -5.83 11.97 1.50
C SER A 98 -6.94 11.80 0.46
N CYS A 99 -7.81 10.82 0.66
CA CYS A 99 -9.01 10.62 -0.15
C CYS A 99 -8.67 10.50 -1.65
N ASN A 100 -7.99 9.43 -2.03
CA ASN A 100 -7.53 9.20 -3.39
C ASN A 100 -8.69 9.11 -4.42
N GLY A 101 -9.89 8.72 -3.97
CA GLY A 101 -11.14 8.83 -4.74
C GLY A 101 -11.18 7.94 -5.99
N GLU A 102 -10.95 6.66 -5.87
CA GLU A 102 -11.04 5.71 -6.99
C GLU A 102 -12.14 4.66 -6.75
N GLU A 103 -13.36 5.10 -6.56
CA GLU A 103 -14.53 4.22 -6.57
C GLU A 103 -14.79 3.64 -7.97
N ILE A 104 -15.67 2.63 -8.09
CA ILE A 104 -15.93 1.95 -9.38
C ILE A 104 -16.21 2.93 -10.52
N GLY A 105 -17.05 3.94 -10.30
CA GLY A 105 -17.36 4.94 -11.33
C GLY A 105 -16.13 5.77 -11.74
N ASP A 106 -15.17 5.94 -10.86
CA ASP A 106 -13.93 6.65 -11.13
C ASP A 106 -12.95 5.82 -11.96
N LEU A 107 -12.97 4.49 -11.82
CA LEU A 107 -12.11 3.61 -12.61
C LEU A 107 -12.48 3.61 -14.11
N GLU A 108 -13.68 4.04 -14.47
CA GLU A 108 -14.13 4.20 -15.86
C GLU A 108 -13.61 5.49 -16.52
N ARG A 109 -13.09 6.45 -15.73
CA ARG A 109 -12.51 7.68 -16.24
C ARG A 109 -11.12 7.44 -16.85
N GLU A 110 -10.75 8.33 -17.80
CA GLU A 110 -9.41 8.30 -18.36
C GLU A 110 -8.32 8.42 -17.27
N GLY A 111 -7.26 7.62 -17.39
CA GLY A 111 -6.18 7.59 -16.38
C GLY A 111 -5.54 8.96 -16.13
N SER A 112 -5.43 9.81 -17.16
CA SER A 112 -4.91 11.17 -17.02
C SER A 112 -5.82 12.09 -16.19
N GLU A 113 -7.12 11.84 -16.14
CA GLU A 113 -8.06 12.56 -15.28
C GLU A 113 -7.99 12.05 -13.86
N ARG A 114 -8.06 10.73 -13.67
CA ARG A 114 -7.95 10.10 -12.34
C ARG A 114 -6.66 10.48 -11.62
N ASN A 115 -5.54 10.46 -12.33
CA ASN A 115 -4.22 10.72 -11.77
C ASN A 115 -3.78 12.20 -11.84
N ALA A 116 -4.70 13.12 -12.18
CA ALA A 116 -4.36 14.54 -12.36
C ALA A 116 -3.72 15.18 -11.12
N MET A 117 -4.13 14.79 -9.91
CA MET A 117 -3.52 15.30 -8.67
C MET A 117 -2.13 14.71 -8.44
N TRP A 118 -1.94 13.43 -8.72
CA TRP A 118 -0.61 12.80 -8.68
C TRP A 118 0.34 13.43 -9.69
N ALA A 119 -0.13 13.73 -10.90
CA ALA A 119 0.65 14.44 -11.92
C ALA A 119 1.07 15.84 -11.44
N ARG A 120 0.21 16.57 -10.73
CA ARG A 120 0.54 17.87 -10.11
C ARG A 120 1.59 17.73 -9.02
N LEU A 121 1.47 16.71 -8.15
CA LEU A 121 2.48 16.43 -7.13
C LEU A 121 3.83 16.07 -7.74
N CYS A 122 3.85 15.25 -8.79
CA CYS A 122 5.06 14.94 -9.54
C CYS A 122 5.72 16.20 -10.11
N LYS A 123 4.92 17.11 -10.68
CA LYS A 123 5.42 18.39 -11.18
C LYS A 123 6.00 19.25 -10.05
N ALA A 124 5.26 19.42 -8.96
CA ALA A 124 5.70 20.20 -7.80
C ALA A 124 6.97 19.64 -7.17
N HIS A 125 7.12 18.31 -7.11
CA HIS A 125 8.33 17.65 -6.62
C HIS A 125 9.55 17.88 -7.53
N ARG A 126 9.36 17.93 -8.86
CA ARG A 126 10.45 18.24 -9.81
C ARG A 126 10.92 19.70 -9.70
N GLU A 127 10.02 20.62 -9.40
CA GLU A 127 10.35 22.06 -9.22
C GLU A 127 11.06 22.28 -7.88
N GLU A 128 10.55 21.67 -6.83
CA GLU A 128 11.09 21.75 -5.47
C GLU A 128 10.78 20.44 -4.74
N PRO A 129 11.77 19.61 -4.40
CA PRO A 129 11.56 18.28 -3.86
C PRO A 129 10.81 18.27 -2.53
N PHE A 130 9.90 17.31 -2.38
CA PHE A 130 9.32 16.94 -1.08
C PHE A 130 10.26 16.00 -0.35
N ALA A 131 10.42 16.22 0.95
CA ALA A 131 11.14 15.31 1.84
C ALA A 131 10.30 14.08 2.20
N MET A 132 8.97 14.23 2.25
CA MET A 132 8.04 13.20 2.70
C MET A 132 6.65 13.39 2.10
N LEU A 133 5.93 12.28 1.90
CA LEU A 133 4.48 12.23 1.70
C LEU A 133 3.80 11.76 2.98
N LEU A 134 2.87 12.56 3.48
CA LEU A 134 1.95 12.16 4.54
C LEU A 134 0.60 11.81 3.93
N HIS A 135 0.18 10.57 4.09
CA HIS A 135 -1.11 10.08 3.63
C HIS A 135 -2.09 10.04 4.80
N GLY A 136 -3.14 10.85 4.72
CA GLY A 136 -4.11 11.05 5.78
C GLY A 136 -5.28 10.06 5.78
N GLY A 137 -5.18 8.95 5.05
CA GLY A 137 -6.20 7.92 4.91
C GLY A 137 -6.87 7.92 3.54
N ASP A 138 -7.69 6.90 3.30
CA ASP A 138 -8.37 6.62 2.04
C ASP A 138 -7.39 6.51 0.87
N GLN A 139 -6.32 5.72 1.07
CA GLN A 139 -5.38 5.41 0.01
C GLN A 139 -6.07 4.61 -1.09
N VAL A 140 -6.94 3.70 -0.67
CA VAL A 140 -7.81 2.92 -1.56
C VAL A 140 -9.26 3.07 -1.13
N TYR A 141 -10.18 3.04 -2.10
CA TYR A 141 -11.61 2.95 -1.87
C TYR A 141 -12.00 1.49 -2.01
N ALA A 142 -12.09 0.81 -0.87
CA ALA A 142 -12.29 -0.63 -0.80
C ALA A 142 -13.77 -1.04 -0.65
N ASP A 143 -14.70 -0.13 -0.94
CA ASP A 143 -16.15 -0.31 -0.71
C ASP A 143 -16.74 -1.52 -1.46
N GLU A 144 -16.15 -1.87 -2.59
CA GLU A 144 -16.65 -2.98 -3.41
C GLU A 144 -15.91 -4.31 -3.18
N VAL A 145 -14.97 -4.38 -2.23
CA VAL A 145 -14.27 -5.65 -1.96
C VAL A 145 -15.22 -6.72 -1.41
N THR A 146 -16.35 -6.30 -0.82
CA THR A 146 -17.39 -7.20 -0.33
C THR A 146 -18.22 -7.83 -1.44
N ARG A 147 -18.22 -7.25 -2.66
CA ARG A 147 -19.02 -7.73 -3.78
C ARG A 147 -18.43 -8.99 -4.41
N GLY A 148 -19.29 -9.81 -4.96
CA GLY A 148 -18.91 -11.04 -5.67
C GLY A 148 -18.72 -12.27 -4.77
N HIS A 149 -19.06 -12.17 -3.48
CA HIS A 149 -19.05 -13.32 -2.57
C HIS A 149 -20.39 -13.43 -1.84
N PRO A 150 -21.03 -14.63 -1.79
CA PRO A 150 -22.39 -14.80 -1.26
C PRO A 150 -22.58 -14.33 0.19
N LEU A 151 -21.55 -14.43 1.04
CA LEU A 151 -21.64 -14.01 2.45
C LEU A 151 -21.55 -12.48 2.63
N SER A 152 -20.95 -11.76 1.70
CA SER A 152 -20.67 -10.33 1.85
C SER A 152 -21.35 -9.44 0.81
N GLU A 153 -22.01 -10.00 -0.20
CA GLU A 153 -22.63 -9.22 -1.30
C GLU A 153 -23.57 -8.13 -0.82
N ASP A 154 -24.41 -8.48 0.17
CA ASP A 154 -25.41 -7.56 0.74
C ASP A 154 -24.97 -6.93 2.07
N TRP A 155 -23.75 -7.17 2.52
CA TRP A 155 -23.23 -6.52 3.71
C TRP A 155 -22.98 -5.03 3.43
N PRO A 156 -23.24 -4.07 4.34
CA PRO A 156 -23.63 -4.26 5.74
C PRO A 156 -25.16 -4.36 5.96
N SER A 157 -25.99 -4.32 4.91
CA SER A 157 -27.45 -4.34 5.02
C SER A 157 -27.99 -5.67 5.51
N HIS A 158 -27.33 -6.75 5.14
CA HIS A 158 -27.65 -8.12 5.56
C HIS A 158 -26.41 -8.82 6.12
N VAL A 159 -26.58 -9.52 7.23
CA VAL A 159 -25.56 -10.37 7.85
C VAL A 159 -26.05 -11.80 7.81
N PRO A 160 -25.31 -12.72 7.18
CA PRO A 160 -25.73 -14.12 7.10
C PRO A 160 -25.70 -14.79 8.48
N ASP A 161 -26.67 -15.67 8.70
CA ASP A 161 -26.79 -16.47 9.91
C ASP A 161 -25.78 -17.63 9.87
N ASP A 162 -24.96 -17.76 10.90
CA ASP A 162 -24.10 -18.91 11.24
C ASP A 162 -23.33 -19.55 10.05
N PRO A 163 -22.49 -18.79 9.32
CA PRO A 163 -21.68 -19.35 8.23
C PRO A 163 -20.65 -20.35 8.78
N SER A 164 -20.35 -21.40 8.01
CA SER A 164 -19.34 -22.38 8.40
C SER A 164 -17.92 -21.79 8.39
N GLN A 165 -16.98 -22.43 9.10
CA GLN A 165 -15.57 -22.01 9.06
C GLN A 165 -14.97 -22.09 7.66
N ALA A 166 -15.41 -23.03 6.82
CA ALA A 166 -14.99 -23.11 5.44
C ALA A 166 -15.48 -21.91 4.62
N ASP A 167 -16.74 -21.50 4.79
CA ASP A 167 -17.29 -20.33 4.10
C ASP A 167 -16.59 -19.04 4.54
N LEU A 168 -16.21 -18.91 5.82
CA LEU A 168 -15.47 -17.77 6.33
C LEU A 168 -14.01 -17.75 5.82
N ALA A 169 -13.39 -18.91 5.64
CA ALA A 169 -12.06 -19.01 5.03
C ALA A 169 -12.08 -18.60 3.56
N ASP A 170 -13.11 -19.00 2.81
CA ASP A 170 -13.33 -18.60 1.42
C ASP A 170 -13.60 -17.09 1.32
N LEU A 171 -14.47 -16.55 2.18
CA LEU A 171 -14.68 -15.10 2.27
C LEU A 171 -13.40 -14.33 2.57
N ARG A 172 -12.60 -14.80 3.53
CA ARG A 172 -11.32 -14.14 3.86
C ARG A 172 -10.38 -14.14 2.66
N HIS A 173 -10.27 -15.24 1.95
CA HIS A 173 -9.46 -15.33 0.74
C HIS A 173 -9.95 -14.35 -0.33
N HIS A 174 -11.27 -14.36 -0.62
CA HIS A 174 -11.89 -13.44 -1.55
C HIS A 174 -11.58 -11.96 -1.21
N LEU A 175 -11.84 -11.54 0.03
CA LEU A 175 -11.60 -10.16 0.47
C LEU A 175 -10.13 -9.78 0.34
N ARG A 176 -9.22 -10.68 0.74
CA ARG A 176 -7.78 -10.47 0.66
C ARG A 176 -7.30 -10.22 -0.78
N GLU A 177 -7.78 -11.02 -1.76
CA GLU A 177 -7.47 -10.83 -3.18
C GLU A 177 -8.08 -9.52 -3.72
N ARG A 178 -9.29 -9.16 -3.30
CA ARG A 178 -9.94 -7.91 -3.70
C ARG A 178 -9.20 -6.66 -3.17
N PHE A 179 -8.72 -6.69 -1.93
CA PHE A 179 -7.85 -5.62 -1.40
C PHE A 179 -6.54 -5.54 -2.19
N PHE A 180 -5.92 -6.67 -2.50
CA PHE A 180 -4.73 -6.70 -3.33
C PHE A 180 -4.96 -6.00 -4.68
N ASP A 181 -6.06 -6.31 -5.37
CA ASP A 181 -6.40 -5.69 -6.66
C ASP A 181 -6.45 -4.16 -6.56
N ARG A 182 -7.01 -3.62 -5.46
CA ARG A 182 -7.11 -2.16 -5.24
C ARG A 182 -5.72 -1.52 -5.05
N TYR A 183 -4.88 -2.09 -4.18
CA TYR A 183 -3.52 -1.59 -3.99
C TYR A 183 -2.64 -1.75 -5.23
N ALA A 184 -2.74 -2.87 -5.93
CA ALA A 184 -1.99 -3.10 -7.15
C ALA A 184 -2.38 -2.08 -8.24
N ALA A 185 -3.67 -1.76 -8.38
CA ALA A 185 -4.15 -0.75 -9.32
C ALA A 185 -3.59 0.65 -9.00
N LEU A 186 -3.64 1.07 -7.72
CA LEU A 186 -3.06 2.35 -7.28
C LEU A 186 -1.56 2.40 -7.55
N TYR A 187 -0.82 1.37 -7.13
CA TYR A 187 0.64 1.33 -7.21
C TYR A 187 1.15 1.19 -8.65
N ALA A 188 0.32 0.68 -9.56
CA ALA A 188 0.61 0.62 -10.99
C ALA A 188 0.36 1.95 -11.72
N ALA A 189 -0.36 2.91 -11.10
CA ALA A 189 -0.63 4.21 -11.72
C ALA A 189 0.70 4.98 -11.93
N PRO A 190 1.04 5.38 -13.18
CA PRO A 190 2.38 5.88 -13.50
C PRO A 190 2.83 7.08 -12.66
N GLU A 191 1.91 8.02 -12.37
CA GLU A 191 2.20 9.22 -11.60
C GLU A 191 2.43 8.88 -10.13
N PHE A 192 1.60 7.98 -9.56
CA PHE A 192 1.79 7.49 -8.21
C PHE A 192 3.11 6.72 -8.08
N ALA A 193 3.36 5.76 -8.96
CA ALA A 193 4.59 4.97 -8.97
C ALA A 193 5.83 5.86 -9.07
N TRP A 194 5.78 6.90 -9.91
CA TRP A 194 6.91 7.82 -10.09
C TRP A 194 7.26 8.58 -8.80
N ILE A 195 6.26 9.12 -8.10
CA ILE A 195 6.50 9.89 -6.87
C ILE A 195 6.81 8.99 -5.68
N ALA A 196 6.11 7.86 -5.55
CA ALA A 196 6.31 6.89 -4.46
C ALA A 196 7.69 6.22 -4.49
N ALA A 197 8.32 6.16 -5.66
CA ALA A 197 9.71 5.69 -5.79
C ALA A 197 10.76 6.74 -5.38
N ARG A 198 10.38 7.99 -5.09
CA ARG A 198 11.31 9.10 -4.82
C ARG A 198 11.05 9.80 -3.50
N VAL A 199 9.85 9.71 -2.99
CA VAL A 199 9.44 10.40 -1.77
C VAL A 199 8.95 9.38 -0.76
N PRO A 200 9.63 9.21 0.38
CA PRO A 200 9.20 8.30 1.42
C PRO A 200 7.79 8.64 1.94
N SER A 201 6.97 7.64 2.09
CA SER A 201 5.58 7.77 2.54
C SER A 201 5.41 7.36 4.00
N LEU A 202 4.66 8.15 4.76
CA LEU A 202 4.01 7.75 6.00
C LEU A 202 2.51 7.68 5.75
N MET A 203 1.93 6.53 5.98
CA MET A 203 0.52 6.28 5.68
C MET A 203 -0.24 5.90 6.93
N GLN A 204 -1.45 6.44 7.05
CA GLN A 204 -2.47 5.97 7.97
C GLN A 204 -3.72 5.60 7.17
N TRP A 205 -4.52 4.71 7.69
CA TRP A 205 -5.80 4.39 7.08
C TRP A 205 -6.94 5.26 7.60
N ASP A 206 -8.04 5.33 6.83
CA ASP A 206 -9.33 5.85 7.25
C ASP A 206 -10.40 4.84 6.82
N ASP A 207 -11.67 5.22 6.86
CA ASP A 207 -12.78 4.28 6.71
C ASP A 207 -12.81 3.58 5.35
N HIS A 208 -12.60 4.27 4.23
CA HIS A 208 -12.57 3.66 2.90
C HIS A 208 -11.43 2.66 2.65
N ASP A 209 -10.37 2.72 3.43
CA ASP A 209 -9.34 1.66 3.43
C ASP A 209 -9.88 0.32 3.99
N ILE A 210 -11.10 0.33 4.56
CA ILE A 210 -11.85 -0.84 5.02
C ILE A 210 -13.16 -0.92 4.25
N CYS A 211 -14.05 0.06 4.43
CA CYS A 211 -15.26 0.34 3.67
C CYS A 211 -15.89 1.66 4.16
N ASP A 212 -16.66 2.33 3.30
CA ASP A 212 -17.37 3.57 3.62
C ASP A 212 -18.08 3.50 4.98
N GLY A 213 -17.80 4.50 5.81
CA GLY A 213 -18.41 4.69 7.11
C GLY A 213 -18.00 3.67 8.17
N TRP A 214 -16.88 2.93 8.03
CA TRP A 214 -16.45 1.89 8.99
C TRP A 214 -16.52 2.37 10.44
N GLY A 215 -16.07 3.57 10.76
CA GLY A 215 -16.12 4.16 12.10
C GLY A 215 -17.53 4.59 12.56
N SER A 216 -18.50 4.68 11.67
CA SER A 216 -19.88 5.11 11.92
C SER A 216 -20.92 4.01 11.72
N LEU A 217 -20.53 2.84 11.21
CA LEU A 217 -21.40 1.66 11.10
C LEU A 217 -21.89 1.21 12.47
N ARG A 218 -23.09 0.60 12.50
CA ARG A 218 -23.64 0.07 13.74
C ARG A 218 -22.80 -1.09 14.27
N ARG A 219 -22.68 -1.18 15.58
CA ARG A 219 -21.87 -2.21 16.24
C ARG A 219 -22.21 -3.64 15.81
N TRP A 220 -23.48 -3.95 15.55
CA TRP A 220 -23.88 -5.28 15.09
C TRP A 220 -23.37 -5.61 13.67
N GLN A 221 -23.10 -4.61 12.83
CA GLN A 221 -22.51 -4.76 11.49
C GLN A 221 -21.01 -5.03 11.61
N THR A 222 -20.27 -4.16 12.29
CA THR A 222 -18.82 -4.29 12.44
C THR A 222 -18.40 -5.50 13.29
N HIS A 223 -19.26 -5.93 14.27
CA HIS A 223 -18.99 -7.11 15.09
C HIS A 223 -19.59 -8.40 14.52
N SER A 224 -20.26 -8.35 13.38
CA SER A 224 -20.69 -9.55 12.68
C SER A 224 -19.49 -10.36 12.19
N VAL A 225 -19.71 -11.65 11.91
CA VAL A 225 -18.65 -12.52 11.38
C VAL A 225 -18.10 -11.99 10.05
N VAL A 226 -18.94 -11.41 9.18
CA VAL A 226 -18.51 -10.77 7.93
C VAL A 226 -17.71 -9.50 8.21
N GLY A 227 -18.22 -8.60 9.08
CA GLY A 227 -17.50 -7.37 9.43
C GLY A 227 -16.14 -7.63 10.07
N GLN A 228 -16.03 -8.64 10.93
CA GLN A 228 -14.74 -9.04 11.51
C GLN A 228 -13.80 -9.66 10.47
N THR A 229 -14.32 -10.45 9.54
CA THR A 229 -13.51 -11.03 8.45
C THR A 229 -13.01 -9.92 7.51
N LEU A 230 -13.86 -8.96 7.18
CA LEU A 230 -13.48 -7.76 6.40
C LEU A 230 -12.37 -6.96 7.10
N PHE A 231 -12.55 -6.66 8.39
CA PHE A 231 -11.55 -5.93 9.16
C PHE A 231 -10.19 -6.63 9.21
N VAL A 232 -10.17 -7.97 9.38
CA VAL A 232 -8.94 -8.74 9.38
C VAL A 232 -8.24 -8.67 8.03
N ALA A 233 -8.97 -8.79 6.91
CA ALA A 233 -8.41 -8.68 5.56
C ALA A 233 -7.90 -7.25 5.27
N ALA A 234 -8.65 -6.23 5.65
CA ALA A 234 -8.24 -4.83 5.51
C ALA A 234 -6.97 -4.52 6.33
N ARG A 235 -6.92 -4.97 7.60
CA ARG A 235 -5.75 -4.80 8.46
C ARG A 235 -4.51 -5.51 7.90
N GLU A 236 -4.64 -6.73 7.40
CA GLU A 236 -3.54 -7.44 6.73
C GLU A 236 -3.02 -6.63 5.54
N SER A 237 -3.92 -6.11 4.70
CA SER A 237 -3.58 -5.32 3.53
C SER A 237 -2.94 -3.97 3.91
N PHE A 238 -3.46 -3.29 4.94
CA PHE A 238 -2.84 -2.09 5.48
C PHE A 238 -1.39 -2.34 5.92
N LEU A 239 -1.14 -3.42 6.67
CA LEU A 239 0.21 -3.77 7.11
C LEU A 239 1.14 -4.02 5.92
N ILE A 240 0.70 -4.80 4.93
CA ILE A 240 1.50 -5.14 3.75
C ILE A 240 1.79 -3.89 2.91
N PHE A 241 0.75 -3.15 2.51
CA PHE A 241 0.88 -2.12 1.49
C PHE A 241 1.20 -0.73 2.04
N GLN A 242 0.70 -0.39 3.23
CA GLN A 242 0.94 0.94 3.81
C GLN A 242 2.06 0.97 4.84
N GLN A 243 2.44 -0.18 5.42
CA GLN A 243 3.48 -0.26 6.45
C GLN A 243 4.67 -1.14 6.04
N ALA A 244 4.62 -1.77 4.87
CA ALA A 244 5.61 -2.74 4.42
C ALA A 244 5.94 -3.79 5.50
N ALA A 245 4.94 -4.26 6.23
CA ALA A 245 5.06 -5.12 7.39
C ALA A 245 4.16 -6.36 7.29
N ALA A 246 4.62 -7.47 7.85
CA ALA A 246 3.79 -8.63 8.12
C ALA A 246 3.37 -8.64 9.60
N GLU A 247 2.36 -9.46 9.93
CA GLU A 247 1.89 -9.62 11.32
C GLU A 247 3.04 -9.98 12.29
N GLY A 248 4.00 -10.79 11.84
CA GLY A 248 5.16 -11.18 12.64
C GLY A 248 6.17 -10.06 12.92
N ASP A 249 6.10 -8.94 12.19
CA ASP A 249 6.97 -7.78 12.40
C ASP A 249 6.45 -6.88 13.55
N LEU A 250 5.19 -7.08 13.96
CA LEU A 250 4.58 -6.24 14.98
C LEU A 250 5.09 -6.61 16.39
N PRO A 251 5.32 -5.62 17.27
CA PRO A 251 5.57 -5.88 18.67
C PRO A 251 4.43 -6.67 19.31
N ALA A 252 4.75 -7.57 20.25
CA ALA A 252 3.78 -8.45 20.90
C ALA A 252 2.55 -7.71 21.49
N ARG A 253 2.74 -6.47 21.96
CA ARG A 253 1.67 -5.59 22.47
C ARG A 253 0.57 -5.24 21.44
N PHE A 254 0.83 -5.40 20.13
CA PHE A 254 -0.16 -5.16 19.09
C PHE A 254 -0.99 -6.39 18.74
N HIS A 255 -0.63 -7.56 19.30
CA HIS A 255 -1.37 -8.80 19.15
C HIS A 255 -2.39 -9.03 20.28
N ASP A 256 -2.32 -8.21 21.34
CA ASP A 256 -3.22 -8.33 22.49
C ASP A 256 -4.41 -7.38 22.26
N PRO A 257 -5.62 -7.90 21.92
CA PRO A 257 -6.80 -7.06 21.85
C PRO A 257 -7.13 -6.60 23.26
N ALA A 258 -7.02 -5.30 23.51
CA ALA A 258 -7.39 -4.68 24.78
C ALA A 258 -8.91 -4.78 25.03
#